data_6cbcabafd0d6b910972ad45c49c6497b
#
_entry.id   6cbcabafd0d6b910972ad45c49c6497b
#
_cell.length_a   1.000
_cell.length_b   1.000
_cell.length_c   1.000
_cell.angle_alpha   90.00
_cell.angle_beta   90.00
_cell.angle_gamma   90.00
#
_symmetry.space_group_name_H-M   'P 1'
#
loop_
_entity.id
_entity.type
_entity.pdbx_description
1 polymer ?
#
loop_
_entity_poly.entity_id
_entity_poly.type
_entity_poly.pdbx_seq_one_letter_code
_entity_poly.pdbx_strand_id
1 'polypeptide(L)'
;MSTLGFEAVSFDPGKAVFAFEPAEYQYNPIGSVHGGVYATLCDSACGCAVHTLLPAGAYYTSLDLSVRFIRPITSATGRLVCEGTVENIGGRTALATARLTNADGKLFAHATSNCLIFRPDQRDR
;
A
#
# COMPACT_ATOMS: atom_id res chain seq x y z
N MET A 1 -4.35 -3.53 -12.34
CA MET A 1 -3.58 -2.32 -12.67
C MET A 1 -2.11 -2.67 -12.77
N SER A 2 -1.50 -2.32 -13.87
CA SER A 2 -0.13 -2.74 -14.16
C SER A 2 0.86 -1.58 -14.21
N THR A 3 0.43 -0.38 -13.88
CA THR A 3 1.33 0.77 -13.83
C THR A 3 2.45 0.48 -12.85
N LEU A 4 3.69 0.68 -13.23
CA LEU A 4 4.86 0.38 -12.42
C LEU A 4 5.03 -1.10 -12.10
N GLY A 5 4.28 -1.99 -12.77
CA GLY A 5 4.44 -3.43 -12.58
C GLY A 5 3.72 -4.01 -11.37
N PHE A 6 2.81 -3.25 -10.76
CA PHE A 6 2.03 -3.75 -9.62
C PHE A 6 0.92 -4.66 -10.11
N GLU A 7 0.68 -5.73 -9.36
CA GLU A 7 -0.37 -6.70 -9.65
C GLU A 7 -1.28 -6.81 -8.43
N ALA A 8 -2.58 -6.60 -8.62
CA ALA A 8 -3.54 -6.80 -7.54
C ALA A 8 -3.76 -8.30 -7.37
N VAL A 9 -3.52 -8.81 -6.16
CA VAL A 9 -3.60 -10.24 -5.88
C VAL A 9 -4.92 -10.60 -5.22
N SER A 10 -5.31 -9.88 -4.17
CA SER A 10 -6.55 -10.18 -3.47
C SER A 10 -7.03 -8.99 -2.65
N PHE A 11 -8.34 -8.95 -2.44
CA PHE A 11 -8.99 -7.97 -1.58
C PHE A 11 -9.97 -8.69 -0.69
N ASP A 12 -9.86 -8.46 0.63
CA ASP A 12 -10.78 -8.96 1.63
C ASP A 12 -11.16 -7.81 2.56
N PRO A 13 -12.22 -7.91 3.34
CA PRO A 13 -12.58 -6.81 4.24
C PRO A 13 -11.42 -6.41 5.14
N GLY A 14 -10.96 -5.15 4.99
CA GLY A 14 -9.85 -4.63 5.77
C GLY A 14 -8.47 -5.04 5.31
N LYS A 15 -8.36 -5.69 4.13
CA LYS A 15 -7.07 -6.19 3.64
C LYS A 15 -6.98 -6.07 2.13
N ALA A 16 -5.80 -5.68 1.64
CA ALA A 16 -5.51 -5.65 0.22
C ALA A 16 -4.10 -6.18 0.02
N VAL A 17 -3.92 -7.03 -0.99
CA VAL A 17 -2.62 -7.64 -1.28
C VAL A 17 -2.25 -7.33 -2.72
N PHE A 18 -1.06 -6.77 -2.88
CA PHE A 18 -0.47 -6.50 -4.20
C PHE A 18 0.84 -7.24 -4.31
N ALA A 19 1.22 -7.57 -5.52
CA ALA A 19 2.52 -8.16 -5.82
C ALA A 19 3.29 -7.24 -6.72
N PHE A 20 4.61 -7.32 -6.62
CA PHE A 20 5.51 -6.47 -7.38
C PHE A 20 6.79 -7.23 -7.63
N GLU A 21 7.26 -7.18 -8.87
CA GLU A 21 8.53 -7.80 -9.22
C GLU A 21 9.49 -6.71 -9.68
N PRO A 22 10.60 -6.50 -8.95
CA PRO A 22 11.54 -5.44 -9.31
C PRO A 22 12.09 -5.64 -10.72
N ALA A 23 12.18 -4.53 -11.45
CA ALA A 23 12.72 -4.55 -12.80
C ALA A 23 13.83 -3.51 -12.88
N GLU A 24 14.81 -3.75 -13.75
CA GLU A 24 16.01 -2.95 -13.84
C GLU A 24 15.72 -1.47 -14.12
N TYR A 25 14.71 -1.20 -14.94
CA TYR A 25 14.38 0.18 -15.29
C TYR A 25 13.80 0.98 -14.12
N GLN A 26 13.46 0.33 -13.01
CA GLN A 26 12.93 1.00 -11.82
C GLN A 26 14.04 1.36 -10.82
N TYR A 27 15.27 1.04 -11.13
CA TYR A 27 16.39 1.27 -10.23
C TYR A 27 16.81 2.74 -10.27
N ASN A 28 17.36 3.21 -9.15
CA ASN A 28 18.08 4.46 -9.14
C ASN A 28 19.50 4.22 -9.69
N PRO A 29 20.31 5.29 -9.85
CA PRO A 29 21.65 5.15 -10.44
C PRO A 29 22.60 4.22 -9.70
N ILE A 30 22.32 3.91 -8.43
CA ILE A 30 23.20 3.01 -7.66
C ILE A 30 22.68 1.57 -7.63
N GLY A 31 21.67 1.26 -8.45
CA GLY A 31 21.24 -0.12 -8.66
C GLY A 31 20.15 -0.63 -7.73
N SER A 32 19.56 0.22 -6.91
CA SER A 32 18.44 -0.15 -6.05
C SER A 32 17.14 0.36 -6.64
N VAL A 33 16.03 -0.33 -6.32
CA VAL A 33 14.71 0.13 -6.74
C VAL A 33 14.41 1.47 -6.05
N HIS A 34 13.95 2.43 -6.83
CA HIS A 34 13.69 3.78 -6.32
C HIS A 34 12.64 3.76 -5.21
N GLY A 35 12.92 4.52 -4.12
CA GLY A 35 12.04 4.56 -2.95
C GLY A 35 10.61 4.99 -3.26
N GLY A 36 10.41 5.82 -4.29
CA GLY A 36 9.07 6.25 -4.69
C GLY A 36 8.19 5.09 -5.16
N VAL A 37 8.78 4.05 -5.73
CA VAL A 37 8.03 2.85 -6.14
C VAL A 37 7.49 2.15 -4.91
N TYR A 38 8.30 2.01 -3.87
CA TYR A 38 7.87 1.39 -2.61
C TYR A 38 6.76 2.19 -1.96
N ALA A 39 6.92 3.51 -1.90
CA ALA A 39 5.93 4.38 -1.29
C ALA A 39 4.60 4.28 -2.03
N THR A 40 4.64 4.26 -3.37
CA THR A 40 3.43 4.12 -4.18
C THR A 40 2.73 2.80 -3.90
N LEU A 41 3.49 1.71 -3.83
CA LEU A 41 2.93 0.39 -3.57
C LEU A 41 2.29 0.32 -2.18
N CYS A 42 2.99 0.83 -1.17
CA CYS A 42 2.47 0.83 0.19
C CYS A 42 1.23 1.72 0.32
N ASP A 43 1.23 2.87 -0.34
CA ASP A 43 0.07 3.76 -0.33
C ASP A 43 -1.14 3.09 -0.97
N SER A 44 -0.93 2.42 -2.10
CA SER A 44 -2.01 1.69 -2.78
C SER A 44 -2.57 0.58 -1.90
N ALA A 45 -1.70 -0.17 -1.24
CA ALA A 45 -2.13 -1.27 -0.37
C ALA A 45 -2.94 -0.77 0.82
N CYS A 46 -2.46 0.31 1.48
CA CYS A 46 -3.18 0.91 2.60
C CYS A 46 -4.53 1.46 2.16
N GLY A 47 -4.55 2.23 1.08
CA GLY A 47 -5.78 2.86 0.61
C GLY A 47 -6.82 1.84 0.15
N CYS A 48 -6.38 0.81 -0.59
CA CYS A 48 -7.30 -0.22 -1.03
C CYS A 48 -7.86 -1.03 0.13
N ALA A 49 -7.04 -1.29 1.17
CA ALA A 49 -7.52 -1.97 2.37
C ALA A 49 -8.65 -1.17 3.03
N VAL A 50 -8.47 0.15 3.15
CA VAL A 50 -9.50 1.04 3.69
C VAL A 50 -10.75 0.99 2.80
N HIS A 51 -10.55 1.08 1.49
CA HIS A 51 -11.66 1.11 0.54
C HIS A 51 -12.55 -0.14 0.65
N THR A 52 -11.97 -1.30 0.97
CA THR A 52 -12.76 -2.54 1.10
C THR A 52 -13.81 -2.45 2.19
N LEU A 53 -13.64 -1.54 3.15
CA LEU A 53 -14.57 -1.39 4.27
C LEU A 53 -15.56 -0.24 4.11
N LEU A 54 -15.47 0.50 3.00
CA LEU A 54 -16.32 1.67 2.79
C LEU A 54 -17.62 1.28 2.10
N PRO A 55 -18.76 1.90 2.51
CA PRO A 55 -20.01 1.65 1.82
C PRO A 55 -20.03 2.33 0.46
N ALA A 56 -21.02 1.95 -0.36
CA ALA A 56 -21.18 2.55 -1.68
C ALA A 56 -21.32 4.07 -1.57
N GLY A 57 -20.61 4.79 -2.44
CA GLY A 57 -20.63 6.23 -2.45
C GLY A 57 -19.63 6.90 -1.52
N ALA A 58 -19.01 6.14 -0.61
CA ALA A 58 -17.96 6.67 0.25
C ALA A 58 -16.61 6.59 -0.47
N TYR A 59 -15.70 7.48 -0.10
CA TYR A 59 -14.33 7.45 -0.64
C TYR A 59 -13.38 7.99 0.42
N TYR A 60 -12.09 7.86 0.14
CA TYR A 60 -11.06 8.27 1.09
C TYR A 60 -10.01 9.12 0.40
N THR A 61 -9.24 9.86 1.20
CA THR A 61 -8.01 10.47 0.76
C THR A 61 -6.94 10.23 1.83
N SER A 62 -5.71 10.01 1.41
CA SER A 62 -4.61 9.85 2.34
C SER A 62 -4.25 11.19 2.97
N LEU A 63 -4.15 11.22 4.28
CA LEU A 63 -3.70 12.40 5.01
C LEU A 63 -2.19 12.40 5.16
N ASP A 64 -1.62 11.23 5.36
CA ASP A 64 -0.17 11.07 5.48
C ASP A 64 0.22 9.66 5.08
N LEU A 65 1.51 9.49 4.86
CA LEU A 65 2.10 8.19 4.60
C LEU A 65 3.51 8.21 5.18
N SER A 66 3.79 7.27 6.07
CA SER A 66 5.12 7.10 6.63
C SER A 66 5.65 5.75 6.18
N VAL A 67 6.80 5.74 5.51
CA VAL A 67 7.40 4.51 5.00
C VAL A 67 8.77 4.34 5.61
N ARG A 68 9.01 3.15 6.15
CA ARG A 68 10.32 2.78 6.69
C ARG A 68 10.93 1.72 5.79
N PHE A 69 12.09 2.02 5.24
CA PHE A 69 12.82 1.10 4.38
C PHE A 69 13.77 0.30 5.25
N ILE A 70 13.67 -1.02 5.19
CA ILE A 70 14.40 -1.92 6.08
C ILE A 70 15.53 -2.61 5.35
N ARG A 71 15.29 -2.99 4.08
CA ARG A 71 16.28 -3.68 3.25
C ARG A 71 16.28 -3.10 1.86
N PRO A 72 17.43 -3.05 1.17
CA PRO A 72 17.44 -2.64 -0.23
C PRO A 72 16.78 -3.70 -1.10
N ILE A 73 16.14 -3.26 -2.18
CA ILE A 73 15.48 -4.14 -3.13
C ILE A 73 16.23 -4.04 -4.45
N THR A 74 16.58 -5.19 -5.02
CA THR A 74 17.29 -5.27 -6.30
C THR A 74 16.55 -6.26 -7.20
N SER A 75 17.01 -6.40 -8.44
CA SER A 75 16.42 -7.40 -9.34
C SER A 75 16.56 -8.82 -8.81
N ALA A 76 17.55 -9.07 -7.95
CA ALA A 76 17.77 -10.38 -7.37
C ALA A 76 16.81 -10.70 -6.22
N THR A 77 16.07 -9.70 -5.73
CA THR A 77 15.14 -9.89 -4.62
C THR A 77 14.00 -10.83 -4.99
N GLY A 78 13.58 -10.80 -6.25
CA GLY A 78 12.46 -11.60 -6.72
C GLY A 78 11.12 -10.96 -6.39
N ARG A 79 10.06 -11.77 -6.44
CA ARG A 79 8.70 -11.28 -6.24
C ARG A 79 8.49 -10.80 -4.80
N LEU A 80 7.90 -9.63 -4.69
CA LEU A 80 7.55 -9.03 -3.41
C LEU A 80 6.03 -8.96 -3.29
N VAL A 81 5.55 -9.06 -2.06
CA VAL A 81 4.13 -8.97 -1.76
C VAL A 81 3.94 -7.84 -0.77
N CYS A 82 3.01 -6.94 -1.07
CA CYS A 82 2.65 -5.85 -0.17
C CYS A 82 1.25 -6.10 0.35
N GLU A 83 1.15 -6.28 1.66
CA GLU A 83 -0.12 -6.52 2.31
C GLU A 83 -0.52 -5.30 3.11
N GLY A 84 -1.65 -4.68 2.72
CA GLY A 84 -2.25 -3.57 3.46
C GLY A 84 -3.32 -4.09 4.38
N THR A 85 -3.35 -3.58 5.61
CA THR A 85 -4.31 -4.01 6.63
C THR A 85 -4.86 -2.78 7.35
N VAL A 86 -6.18 -2.74 7.53
CA VAL A 86 -6.79 -1.69 8.32
C VAL A 86 -6.61 -2.04 9.79
N GLU A 87 -5.94 -1.15 10.53
CA GLU A 87 -5.73 -1.32 11.96
C GLU A 87 -6.87 -0.74 12.77
N ASN A 88 -7.48 0.35 12.28
CA ASN A 88 -8.59 1.00 12.95
C ASN A 88 -9.40 1.79 11.93
N ILE A 89 -10.71 1.75 12.04
CA ILE A 89 -11.57 2.56 11.20
C ILE A 89 -12.67 3.18 12.04
N GLY A 90 -12.85 4.50 11.88
CA GLY A 90 -13.90 5.25 12.55
C GLY A 90 -14.85 5.86 11.55
N GLY A 91 -15.60 6.86 11.99
CA GLY A 91 -16.56 7.54 11.12
C GLY A 91 -15.88 8.43 10.08
N ARG A 92 -14.74 9.02 10.42
CA ARG A 92 -14.08 10.01 9.56
C ARG A 92 -12.65 9.66 9.18
N THR A 93 -12.00 8.78 9.94
CA THR A 93 -10.60 8.45 9.70
C THR A 93 -10.38 6.95 9.77
N ALA A 94 -9.31 6.51 9.15
CA ALA A 94 -8.86 5.13 9.24
C ALA A 94 -7.35 5.11 9.32
N LEU A 95 -6.82 4.15 10.09
CA LEU A 95 -5.39 3.88 10.17
C LEU A 95 -5.14 2.54 9.50
N ALA A 96 -4.25 2.52 8.54
CA ALA A 96 -3.86 1.29 7.85
C ALA A 96 -2.35 1.14 7.88
N THR A 97 -1.90 -0.11 7.79
CA THR A 97 -0.47 -0.43 7.71
C THR A 97 -0.22 -1.26 6.47
N ALA A 98 1.01 -1.25 5.99
CA ALA A 98 1.41 -2.09 4.87
C ALA A 98 2.76 -2.73 5.17
N ARG A 99 2.91 -3.98 4.78
CA ARG A 99 4.14 -4.75 4.95
C ARG A 99 4.56 -5.27 3.58
N LEU A 100 5.81 -5.00 3.22
CA LEU A 100 6.39 -5.47 1.95
C LEU A 100 7.36 -6.59 2.28
N THR A 101 7.04 -7.80 1.85
CA THR A 101 7.82 -8.99 2.19
C THR A 101 8.15 -9.78 0.92
N ASN A 102 9.20 -10.61 1.01
CA ASN A 102 9.54 -11.53 -0.08
C ASN A 102 8.94 -12.92 0.20
N ALA A 103 9.26 -13.88 -0.69
CA ALA A 103 8.72 -15.24 -0.57
C ALA A 103 9.13 -15.94 0.73
N ASP A 104 10.26 -15.55 1.30
CA ASP A 104 10.75 -16.13 2.56
C ASP A 104 10.18 -15.43 3.79
N GLY A 105 9.34 -14.43 3.60
CA GLY A 105 8.76 -13.67 4.70
C GLY A 105 9.63 -12.57 5.26
N LYS A 106 10.76 -12.25 4.62
CA LYS A 106 11.62 -11.16 5.07
C LYS A 106 10.96 -9.83 4.78
N LEU A 107 10.99 -8.93 5.77
CA LEU A 107 10.39 -7.61 5.67
C LEU A 107 11.35 -6.65 4.98
N PHE A 108 10.88 -6.00 3.92
CA PHE A 108 11.67 -5.03 3.15
C PHE A 108 11.24 -3.61 3.40
N ALA A 109 9.96 -3.39 3.69
CA ALA A 109 9.46 -2.07 4.03
C ALA A 109 8.21 -2.21 4.88
N HIS A 110 7.96 -1.18 5.67
CA HIS A 110 6.78 -1.08 6.52
C HIS A 110 6.24 0.34 6.42
N ALA A 111 4.94 0.46 6.30
CA ALA A 111 4.32 1.77 6.15
C ALA A 111 3.08 1.89 7.02
N THR A 112 2.77 3.15 7.40
CA THR A 112 1.51 3.49 8.03
C THR A 112 0.88 4.64 7.26
N SER A 113 -0.43 4.65 7.18
CA SER A 113 -1.19 5.69 6.50
C SER A 113 -2.43 6.01 7.30
N ASN A 114 -2.67 7.30 7.50
CA ASN A 114 -3.95 7.79 8.01
C ASN A 114 -4.76 8.30 6.84
N CYS A 115 -6.03 7.91 6.79
CA CYS A 115 -6.93 8.30 5.71
C CYS A 115 -8.10 9.07 6.26
N LEU A 116 -8.55 10.07 5.51
CA LEU A 116 -9.78 10.79 5.79
C LEU A 116 -10.88 10.15 4.94
N ILE A 117 -12.02 9.85 5.57
CA ILE A 117 -13.14 9.17 4.91
C ILE A 117 -14.25 10.18 4.65
N PHE A 118 -14.79 10.16 3.43
CA PHE A 118 -15.93 10.96 3.03
C PHE A 118 -17.10 10.03 2.79
N ARG A 119 -18.16 10.19 3.58
CA ARG A 119 -19.35 9.35 3.49
C ARG A 119 -20.49 10.16 2.87
N PRO A 120 -21.36 9.53 2.07
CA PRO A 120 -22.40 10.27 1.35
C PRO A 120 -23.30 11.10 2.26
N ASP A 121 -23.66 10.58 3.43
CA ASP A 121 -24.58 11.24 4.35
C ASP A 121 -23.93 12.36 5.15
N GLN A 122 -22.61 12.53 5.08
CA GLN A 122 -21.90 13.57 5.80
C GLN A 122 -21.69 14.83 4.99
N ARG A 123 -21.91 14.77 3.69
CA ARG A 123 -21.66 15.93 2.81
C ARG A 123 -22.65 17.06 2.99
N ASP A 124 -23.84 16.73 3.49
CA ASP A 124 -24.91 17.69 3.64
C ASP A 124 -24.98 18.32 5.03
N ARG A 125 -23.94 18.16 5.82
CA ARG A 125 -23.95 18.62 7.21
C ARG A 125 -22.96 19.73 7.47
#